data_cdd7fa435eb65ea87395c61335de9248
#
_entry.id   cdd7fa435eb65ea87395c61335de9248
#
_cell.length_a   1.000
_cell.length_b   1.000
_cell.length_c   1.000
_cell.angle_alpha   90.00
_cell.angle_beta   90.00
_cell.angle_gamma   90.00
#
_symmetry.space_group_name_H-M   'P 1'
#
loop_
_entity.id
_entity.type
_entity.pdbx_description
1 polymer ?
#
loop_
_entity_poly.entity_id
_entity_poly.type
_entity_poly.pdbx_seq_one_letter_code
_entity_poly.pdbx_strand_id
1 'polypeptide(L)'
;VKAYEYAPHKYIIMDEKELAELQQAHEPRSIRIISFVQNNEIDSVLYDRSYFIGPTLGHEKSYLLLKEALERTNKLGLIHISIRKKQHLAIIRNFEDGLILQTIHYPNEIRDITNTPNLPSNENYPIQKQELTAAINLIHHLTNPFEQEMYTDEYKEALTELIENKIEQQEKTETISPAPNIINIMETLQASIEQAKIKRDNKTGKEAK
;
A
#
# COMPACT_ATOMS: atom_id res chain seq x y z
N VAL A 1 26.95 10.69 -5.86
CA VAL A 1 27.21 10.57 -7.30
C VAL A 1 26.32 9.45 -7.83
N LYS A 2 25.52 9.75 -8.85
CA LYS A 2 24.66 8.75 -9.53
C LYS A 2 25.27 8.45 -10.89
N ALA A 3 25.37 7.15 -11.23
CA ALA A 3 25.80 6.68 -12.53
C ALA A 3 24.61 6.13 -13.31
N TYR A 4 24.47 6.56 -14.56
CA TYR A 4 23.44 6.07 -15.48
C TYR A 4 24.09 5.26 -16.59
N GLU A 5 23.59 4.06 -16.80
CA GLU A 5 24.04 3.22 -17.90
C GLU A 5 23.33 3.67 -19.18
N TYR A 6 24.10 4.12 -20.18
CA TYR A 6 23.58 4.56 -21.47
C TYR A 6 23.83 3.57 -22.62
N ALA A 7 24.70 2.58 -22.38
CA ALA A 7 24.93 1.42 -23.23
C ALA A 7 25.48 0.27 -22.38
N PRO A 8 25.42 -1.00 -22.82
CA PRO A 8 25.93 -2.14 -22.06
C PRO A 8 27.33 -1.88 -21.50
N HIS A 9 27.45 -1.89 -20.17
CA HIS A 9 28.68 -1.62 -19.39
C HIS A 9 29.30 -0.22 -19.59
N LYS A 10 28.55 0.76 -20.12
CA LYS A 10 29.00 2.15 -20.25
C LYS A 10 28.16 3.06 -19.37
N TYR A 11 28.81 3.76 -18.45
CA TYR A 11 28.16 4.60 -17.44
C TYR A 11 28.58 6.06 -17.63
N ILE A 12 27.64 6.96 -17.44
CA ILE A 12 27.87 8.39 -17.28
C ILE A 12 27.60 8.79 -15.84
N ILE A 13 28.51 9.55 -15.27
CA ILE A 13 28.37 10.08 -13.91
C ILE A 13 27.67 11.43 -14.01
N MET A 14 26.56 11.58 -13.28
CA MET A 14 25.82 12.84 -13.19
C MET A 14 26.10 13.51 -11.86
N ASP A 15 26.33 14.81 -11.87
CA ASP A 15 26.45 15.60 -10.66
C ASP A 15 25.06 15.79 -10.01
N GLU A 16 25.03 15.81 -8.68
CA GLU A 16 23.80 16.06 -7.93
C GLU A 16 23.20 17.44 -8.24
N LYS A 17 24.06 18.44 -8.56
CA LYS A 17 23.62 19.77 -8.95
C LYS A 17 22.90 19.76 -10.29
N GLU A 18 23.46 19.08 -11.29
CA GLU A 18 22.83 18.93 -12.61
C GLU A 18 21.47 18.23 -12.52
N LEU A 19 21.39 17.17 -11.68
CA LEU A 19 20.14 16.48 -11.43
C LEU A 19 19.13 17.35 -10.67
N ALA A 20 19.57 18.16 -9.72
CA ALA A 20 18.71 19.08 -8.98
C ALA A 20 18.17 20.20 -9.88
N GLU A 21 19.00 20.78 -10.74
CA GLU A 21 18.59 21.79 -11.73
C GLU A 21 17.57 21.21 -12.71
N LEU A 22 17.81 20.01 -13.23
CA LEU A 22 16.88 19.32 -14.10
C LEU A 22 15.54 19.05 -13.39
N GLN A 23 15.58 18.63 -12.13
CA GLN A 23 14.37 18.40 -11.33
C GLN A 23 13.61 19.71 -11.09
N GLN A 24 14.29 20.80 -10.70
CA GLN A 24 13.66 22.10 -10.50
C GLN A 24 13.01 22.65 -11.77
N ALA A 25 13.66 22.47 -12.92
CA ALA A 25 13.11 22.90 -14.21
C ALA A 25 11.85 22.13 -14.62
N HIS A 26 11.71 20.89 -14.14
CA HIS A 26 10.60 19.98 -14.50
C HIS A 26 9.65 19.69 -13.33
N GLU A 27 9.84 20.32 -12.16
CA GLU A 27 8.89 20.22 -11.04
C GLU A 27 7.67 21.10 -11.33
N PRO A 28 6.52 20.55 -11.74
CA PRO A 28 5.31 21.34 -11.78
C PRO A 28 4.92 21.65 -10.33
N ARG A 29 5.05 22.91 -9.92
CA ARG A 29 4.60 23.40 -8.59
C ARG A 29 3.08 23.30 -8.42
N SER A 30 2.37 22.87 -9.47
CA SER A 30 0.91 22.73 -9.50
C SER A 30 0.50 21.60 -10.44
N ILE A 31 -0.66 21.02 -10.21
CA ILE A 31 -1.32 20.12 -11.15
C ILE A 31 -1.57 20.89 -12.45
N ARG A 32 -1.01 20.43 -13.56
CA ARG A 32 -1.17 21.04 -14.87
C ARG A 32 -2.04 20.15 -15.75
N ILE A 33 -3.24 20.61 -16.07
CA ILE A 33 -4.13 19.94 -17.04
C ILE A 33 -3.53 20.11 -18.43
N ILE A 34 -3.36 19.00 -19.15
CA ILE A 34 -2.83 18.93 -20.51
C ILE A 34 -3.98 18.94 -21.50
N SER A 35 -4.95 18.06 -21.29
CA SER A 35 -6.11 17.85 -22.17
C SER A 35 -7.23 17.12 -21.43
N PHE A 36 -8.33 16.92 -22.13
CA PHE A 36 -9.43 16.07 -21.69
C PHE A 36 -9.63 14.96 -22.72
N VAL A 37 -9.80 13.73 -22.23
CA VAL A 37 -9.93 12.52 -23.05
C VAL A 37 -11.18 11.73 -22.65
N GLN A 38 -11.60 10.79 -23.47
CA GLN A 38 -12.69 9.88 -23.12
C GLN A 38 -12.19 8.68 -22.31
N ASN A 39 -13.04 8.12 -21.45
CA ASN A 39 -12.64 7.01 -20.60
C ASN A 39 -12.21 5.77 -21.40
N ASN A 40 -12.81 5.53 -22.56
CA ASN A 40 -12.50 4.40 -23.43
C ASN A 40 -11.22 4.55 -24.25
N GLU A 41 -10.58 5.73 -24.22
CA GLU A 41 -9.30 5.98 -24.91
C GLU A 41 -8.09 5.54 -24.08
N ILE A 42 -8.28 5.27 -22.77
CA ILE A 42 -7.21 4.83 -21.88
C ILE A 42 -7.42 3.36 -21.53
N ASP A 43 -6.49 2.52 -21.98
CA ASP A 43 -6.49 1.10 -21.63
C ASP A 43 -6.22 0.90 -20.13
N SER A 44 -6.93 -0.05 -19.54
CA SER A 44 -6.81 -0.35 -18.10
C SER A 44 -5.40 -0.81 -17.70
N VAL A 45 -4.62 -1.38 -18.60
CA VAL A 45 -3.22 -1.78 -18.37
C VAL A 45 -2.31 -0.59 -18.04
N LEU A 46 -2.71 0.62 -18.44
CA LEU A 46 -1.93 1.83 -18.18
C LEU A 46 -2.08 2.36 -16.75
N TYR A 47 -3.14 1.99 -16.02
CA TYR A 47 -3.36 2.48 -14.66
C TYR A 47 -2.36 1.89 -13.65
N ASP A 48 -1.79 2.77 -12.80
CA ASP A 48 -0.86 2.40 -11.73
C ASP A 48 -1.51 2.61 -10.36
N ARG A 49 -1.52 3.83 -9.83
CA ARG A 49 -1.98 4.12 -8.47
C ARG A 49 -3.09 5.14 -8.45
N SER A 50 -4.01 4.93 -7.51
CA SER A 50 -5.15 5.81 -7.28
C SER A 50 -4.97 6.62 -6.00
N TYR A 51 -5.37 7.90 -6.03
CA TYR A 51 -5.32 8.83 -4.91
C TYR A 51 -6.62 9.60 -4.84
N PHE A 52 -7.25 9.62 -3.68
CA PHE A 52 -8.36 10.52 -3.43
C PHE A 52 -7.83 11.95 -3.29
N ILE A 53 -8.46 12.89 -3.97
CA ILE A 53 -8.07 14.30 -3.93
C ILE A 53 -9.22 15.14 -3.39
N GLY A 54 -8.87 16.11 -2.55
CA GLY A 54 -9.80 17.08 -1.99
C GLY A 54 -9.32 18.51 -2.19
N PRO A 55 -10.20 19.50 -2.02
CA PRO A 55 -9.83 20.90 -2.10
C PRO A 55 -8.96 21.32 -0.91
N THR A 56 -8.07 22.27 -1.13
CA THR A 56 -7.47 23.03 -0.03
C THR A 56 -8.42 24.13 0.40
N LEU A 57 -8.26 24.61 1.64
CA LEU A 57 -9.12 25.62 2.23
C LEU A 57 -9.21 26.85 1.30
N GLY A 58 -10.45 27.31 1.02
CA GLY A 58 -10.74 28.42 0.12
C GLY A 58 -10.79 28.09 -1.37
N HIS A 59 -10.57 26.83 -1.75
CA HIS A 59 -10.62 26.36 -3.15
C HIS A 59 -11.76 25.37 -3.43
N GLU A 60 -12.72 25.26 -2.53
CA GLU A 60 -13.85 24.31 -2.59
C GLU A 60 -14.70 24.52 -3.85
N LYS A 61 -14.94 25.79 -4.19
CA LYS A 61 -15.71 26.14 -5.39
C LYS A 61 -15.06 25.68 -6.68
N SER A 62 -13.73 25.82 -6.79
CA SER A 62 -12.97 25.40 -7.96
C SER A 62 -12.96 23.87 -8.11
N TYR A 63 -12.87 23.15 -6.98
CA TYR A 63 -12.98 21.72 -6.92
C TYR A 63 -14.36 21.22 -7.39
N LEU A 64 -15.43 21.79 -6.84
CA LEU A 64 -16.80 21.44 -7.23
C LEU A 64 -17.09 21.76 -8.70
N LEU A 65 -16.58 22.89 -9.21
CA LEU A 65 -16.72 23.25 -10.62
C LEU A 65 -16.07 22.23 -11.51
N LEU A 66 -14.84 21.79 -11.19
CA LEU A 66 -14.13 20.77 -11.96
C LEU A 66 -14.89 19.42 -11.90
N LYS A 67 -15.33 19.01 -10.71
CA LYS A 67 -16.12 17.80 -10.52
C LYS A 67 -17.36 17.79 -11.42
N GLU A 68 -18.17 18.83 -11.34
CA GLU A 68 -19.41 18.98 -12.10
C GLU A 68 -19.14 19.00 -13.62
N ALA A 69 -18.08 19.68 -14.05
CA ALA A 69 -17.71 19.75 -15.47
C ALA A 69 -17.28 18.37 -16.02
N LEU A 70 -16.48 17.62 -15.27
CA LEU A 70 -16.07 16.25 -15.66
C LEU A 70 -17.27 15.29 -15.68
N GLU A 71 -18.19 15.43 -14.72
CA GLU A 71 -19.39 14.61 -14.65
C GLU A 71 -20.30 14.85 -15.85
N ARG A 72 -20.62 16.10 -16.14
CA ARG A 72 -21.51 16.45 -17.28
C ARG A 72 -20.93 16.10 -18.63
N THR A 73 -19.61 16.21 -18.78
CA THR A 73 -18.95 15.90 -20.06
C THR A 73 -18.58 14.43 -20.20
N ASN A 74 -18.63 13.66 -19.12
CA ASN A 74 -18.16 12.27 -19.05
C ASN A 74 -16.73 12.10 -19.59
N LYS A 75 -15.86 13.08 -19.25
CA LYS A 75 -14.46 13.09 -19.66
C LYS A 75 -13.52 12.97 -18.50
N LEU A 76 -12.27 12.57 -18.80
CA LEU A 76 -11.16 12.51 -17.88
C LEU A 76 -10.23 13.69 -18.15
N GLY A 77 -9.71 14.32 -17.08
CA GLY A 77 -8.66 15.34 -17.22
C GLY A 77 -7.28 14.70 -17.24
N LEU A 78 -6.56 14.77 -18.34
CA LEU A 78 -5.17 14.33 -18.44
C LEU A 78 -4.25 15.39 -17.86
N ILE A 79 -3.35 15.00 -16.95
CA ILE A 79 -2.50 15.92 -16.19
C ILE A 79 -1.06 15.43 -16.09
N HIS A 80 -0.13 16.37 -15.91
CA HIS A 80 1.17 16.09 -15.31
C HIS A 80 1.16 16.44 -13.82
N ILE A 81 1.71 15.56 -12.99
CA ILE A 81 1.88 15.77 -11.56
C ILE A 81 3.25 15.29 -11.10
N SER A 82 3.83 16.00 -10.13
CA SER A 82 5.07 15.56 -9.47
C SER A 82 4.74 14.92 -8.13
N ILE A 83 5.07 13.65 -7.97
CA ILE A 83 4.93 12.90 -6.72
C ILE A 83 6.31 12.44 -6.29
N ARG A 84 6.76 12.82 -5.09
CA ARG A 84 8.08 12.47 -4.54
C ARG A 84 9.23 12.79 -5.51
N LYS A 85 9.20 13.99 -6.11
CA LYS A 85 10.22 14.49 -7.06
C LYS A 85 10.31 13.72 -8.39
N LYS A 86 9.33 12.87 -8.70
CA LYS A 86 9.19 12.21 -9.99
C LYS A 86 7.94 12.71 -10.68
N GLN A 87 8.08 13.11 -11.96
CA GLN A 87 6.94 13.50 -12.79
C GLN A 87 6.18 12.23 -13.23
N HIS A 88 4.86 12.29 -13.09
CA HIS A 88 3.94 11.24 -13.53
C HIS A 88 2.91 11.84 -14.50
N LEU A 89 2.53 11.05 -15.47
CA LEU A 89 1.30 11.26 -16.20
C LEU A 89 0.16 10.71 -15.34
N ALA A 90 -0.95 11.43 -15.25
CA ALA A 90 -2.09 11.01 -14.46
C ALA A 90 -3.40 11.50 -15.08
N ILE A 91 -4.49 10.92 -14.62
CA ILE A 91 -5.85 11.38 -14.95
C ILE A 91 -6.57 11.81 -13.68
N ILE A 92 -7.48 12.77 -13.86
CA ILE A 92 -8.48 13.14 -12.86
C ILE A 92 -9.86 12.74 -13.39
N ARG A 93 -10.64 12.05 -12.57
CA ARG A 93 -12.02 11.66 -12.89
C ARG A 93 -12.92 11.69 -11.67
N ASN A 94 -14.20 11.68 -11.91
CA ASN A 94 -15.20 11.49 -10.85
C ASN A 94 -15.14 10.06 -10.32
N PHE A 95 -15.32 9.93 -9.03
CA PHE A 95 -15.49 8.67 -8.33
C PHE A 95 -16.41 8.91 -7.14
N GLU A 96 -17.58 8.27 -7.15
CA GLU A 96 -18.63 8.52 -6.16
C GLU A 96 -18.91 10.02 -6.00
N ASP A 97 -18.87 10.55 -4.77
CA ASP A 97 -19.11 11.96 -4.48
C ASP A 97 -17.86 12.85 -4.58
N GLY A 98 -16.74 12.32 -5.06
CA GLY A 98 -15.46 13.02 -5.10
C GLY A 98 -14.72 12.95 -6.43
N LEU A 99 -13.47 13.43 -6.39
CA LEU A 99 -12.52 13.28 -7.47
C LEU A 99 -11.39 12.33 -7.07
N ILE A 100 -10.96 11.51 -8.01
CA ILE A 100 -9.83 10.63 -7.89
C ILE A 100 -8.78 10.99 -8.93
N LEU A 101 -7.52 10.95 -8.50
CA LEU A 101 -6.36 11.05 -9.36
C LEU A 101 -5.76 9.66 -9.51
N GLN A 102 -5.56 9.22 -10.76
CA GLN A 102 -4.91 7.94 -11.03
C GLN A 102 -3.67 8.19 -11.88
N THR A 103 -2.50 7.74 -11.39
CA THR A 103 -1.28 7.76 -12.21
C THR A 103 -1.40 6.71 -13.31
N ILE A 104 -0.83 7.03 -14.46
CA ILE A 104 -0.77 6.12 -15.60
C ILE A 104 0.67 5.99 -16.08
N HIS A 105 1.01 4.80 -16.56
CA HIS A 105 2.30 4.50 -17.12
C HIS A 105 2.52 5.25 -18.43
N TYR A 106 3.78 5.65 -18.68
CA TYR A 106 4.17 6.09 -20.01
C TYR A 106 4.24 4.89 -20.97
N PRO A 107 4.04 5.09 -22.29
CA PRO A 107 4.06 3.99 -23.27
C PRO A 107 5.33 3.13 -23.21
N ASN A 108 6.47 3.74 -22.88
CA ASN A 108 7.77 3.05 -22.78
C ASN A 108 7.94 2.23 -21.46
N GLU A 109 7.03 2.37 -20.52
CA GLU A 109 7.03 1.58 -19.26
C GLU A 109 6.22 0.29 -19.41
N ILE A 110 5.38 0.16 -20.44
CA ILE A 110 4.60 -1.04 -20.75
C ILE A 110 5.41 -1.92 -21.71
N ARG A 111 5.52 -3.19 -21.34
CA ARG A 111 6.16 -4.18 -22.22
C ARG A 111 5.21 -4.57 -23.32
N ASP A 112 5.75 -4.70 -24.55
CA ASP A 112 4.96 -5.19 -25.68
C ASP A 112 4.55 -6.66 -25.42
N ILE A 113 3.28 -6.96 -25.67
CA ILE A 113 2.72 -8.30 -25.49
C ILE A 113 3.41 -9.33 -26.39
N THR A 114 3.96 -8.91 -27.53
CA THR A 114 4.73 -9.77 -28.43
C THR A 114 5.99 -10.34 -27.79
N ASN A 115 6.50 -9.72 -26.72
CA ASN A 115 7.62 -10.24 -25.94
C ASN A 115 7.22 -11.37 -24.97
N THR A 116 5.93 -11.76 -24.95
CA THR A 116 5.46 -12.89 -24.14
C THR A 116 5.94 -14.20 -24.77
N PRO A 117 6.74 -15.02 -24.05
CA PRO A 117 7.21 -16.27 -24.61
C PRO A 117 6.03 -17.23 -24.86
N ASN A 118 6.10 -17.95 -25.96
CA ASN A 118 5.10 -18.96 -26.36
C ASN A 118 3.69 -18.41 -26.58
N LEU A 119 3.55 -17.14 -26.96
CA LEU A 119 2.25 -16.60 -27.33
C LEU A 119 1.72 -17.37 -28.56
N PRO A 120 0.60 -18.10 -28.45
CA PRO A 120 0.08 -18.90 -29.57
C PRO A 120 -0.51 -17.99 -30.66
N SER A 121 -0.35 -18.40 -31.91
CA SER A 121 -1.06 -17.80 -33.03
C SER A 121 -2.26 -18.68 -33.44
N ASN A 122 -3.33 -18.07 -33.87
CA ASN A 122 -4.53 -18.77 -34.35
C ASN A 122 -4.25 -19.66 -35.58
N GLU A 123 -3.19 -19.37 -36.33
CA GLU A 123 -2.81 -20.14 -37.50
C GLU A 123 -2.26 -21.55 -37.12
N ASN A 124 -1.63 -21.64 -35.97
CA ASN A 124 -1.04 -22.90 -35.50
C ASN A 124 -2.03 -23.77 -34.71
N TYR A 125 -3.12 -23.17 -34.20
CA TYR A 125 -4.08 -23.85 -33.35
C TYR A 125 -5.51 -23.47 -33.77
N PRO A 126 -6.05 -24.10 -34.83
CA PRO A 126 -7.41 -23.80 -35.33
C PRO A 126 -8.46 -24.25 -34.32
N ILE A 127 -9.27 -23.31 -33.88
CA ILE A 127 -10.38 -23.55 -32.94
C ILE A 127 -11.59 -24.07 -33.71
N GLN A 128 -12.14 -25.21 -33.29
CA GLN A 128 -13.36 -25.76 -33.89
C GLN A 128 -14.59 -24.98 -33.45
N LYS A 129 -15.58 -24.85 -34.36
CA LYS A 129 -16.78 -24.09 -34.07
C LYS A 129 -17.55 -24.63 -32.85
N GLN A 130 -17.54 -25.94 -32.65
CA GLN A 130 -18.23 -26.59 -31.53
C GLN A 130 -17.56 -26.24 -30.19
N GLU A 131 -16.22 -26.23 -30.15
CA GLU A 131 -15.43 -25.86 -28.97
C GLU A 131 -15.68 -24.39 -28.57
N LEU A 132 -15.67 -23.50 -29.58
CA LEU A 132 -15.96 -22.09 -29.38
C LEU A 132 -17.39 -21.89 -28.83
N THR A 133 -18.38 -22.59 -29.41
CA THR A 133 -19.77 -22.51 -28.94
C THR A 133 -19.89 -22.99 -27.48
N ALA A 134 -19.24 -24.09 -27.13
CA ALA A 134 -19.23 -24.61 -25.76
C ALA A 134 -18.62 -23.62 -24.78
N ALA A 135 -17.48 -23.02 -25.16
CA ALA A 135 -16.80 -21.99 -24.33
C ALA A 135 -17.67 -20.75 -24.14
N ILE A 136 -18.32 -20.26 -25.19
CA ILE A 136 -19.23 -19.11 -25.11
C ILE A 136 -20.41 -19.42 -24.18
N ASN A 137 -21.02 -20.60 -24.32
CA ASN A 137 -22.12 -21.00 -23.44
C ASN A 137 -21.69 -21.07 -21.97
N LEU A 138 -20.51 -21.61 -21.70
CA LEU A 138 -19.95 -21.63 -20.33
C LEU A 138 -19.79 -20.22 -19.78
N ILE A 139 -19.22 -19.31 -20.56
CA ILE A 139 -19.04 -17.89 -20.16
C ILE A 139 -20.41 -17.27 -19.83
N HIS A 140 -21.41 -17.45 -20.69
CA HIS A 140 -22.75 -16.91 -20.44
C HIS A 140 -23.38 -17.48 -19.17
N HIS A 141 -23.20 -18.76 -18.87
CA HIS A 141 -23.74 -19.37 -17.65
C HIS A 141 -23.05 -18.88 -16.37
N LEU A 142 -21.77 -18.50 -16.46
CA LEU A 142 -20.99 -18.01 -15.33
C LEU A 142 -20.96 -16.49 -15.23
N THR A 143 -21.59 -15.77 -16.17
CA THR A 143 -21.65 -14.31 -16.16
C THR A 143 -22.65 -13.83 -15.12
N ASN A 144 -22.16 -13.18 -14.08
CA ASN A 144 -22.94 -12.52 -13.05
C ASN A 144 -22.47 -11.06 -12.93
N PRO A 145 -23.32 -10.16 -12.40
CA PRO A 145 -22.89 -8.82 -12.02
C PRO A 145 -21.69 -8.88 -11.05
N PHE A 146 -20.75 -7.96 -11.20
CA PHE A 146 -19.62 -7.86 -10.27
C PHE A 146 -20.09 -7.15 -9.00
N GLU A 147 -20.17 -7.87 -7.90
CA GLU A 147 -20.45 -7.35 -6.56
C GLU A 147 -19.18 -7.48 -5.73
N GLN A 148 -18.48 -6.36 -5.50
CA GLN A 148 -17.19 -6.34 -4.82
C GLN A 148 -17.25 -6.95 -3.41
N GLU A 149 -18.38 -6.77 -2.72
CA GLU A 149 -18.62 -7.24 -1.35
C GLU A 149 -18.66 -8.78 -1.22
N MET A 150 -18.86 -9.48 -2.33
CA MET A 150 -18.83 -10.95 -2.36
C MET A 150 -17.43 -11.55 -2.35
N TYR A 151 -16.40 -10.71 -2.52
CA TYR A 151 -15.01 -11.18 -2.60
C TYR A 151 -14.27 -10.76 -1.36
N THR A 152 -14.02 -11.71 -0.45
CA THR A 152 -13.25 -11.52 0.77
C THR A 152 -11.87 -12.14 0.64
N ASP A 153 -10.91 -11.62 1.38
CA ASP A 153 -9.58 -12.21 1.50
C ASP A 153 -9.62 -13.31 2.55
N GLU A 154 -9.91 -14.54 2.11
CA GLU A 154 -10.02 -15.73 2.98
C GLU A 154 -8.77 -15.94 3.84
N TYR A 155 -7.58 -15.62 3.32
CA TYR A 155 -6.33 -15.71 4.09
C TYR A 155 -6.30 -14.70 5.24
N LYS A 156 -6.75 -13.47 4.97
CA LYS A 156 -6.81 -12.42 5.99
C LYS A 156 -7.82 -12.74 7.08
N GLU A 157 -8.96 -13.31 6.71
CA GLU A 157 -9.99 -13.76 7.67
C GLU A 157 -9.42 -14.88 8.56
N ALA A 158 -8.83 -15.92 7.97
CA ALA A 158 -8.21 -17.02 8.71
C ALA A 158 -7.04 -16.56 9.60
N LEU A 159 -6.25 -15.58 9.12
CA LEU A 159 -5.17 -14.99 9.92
C LEU A 159 -5.72 -14.21 11.12
N THR A 160 -6.80 -13.46 10.92
CA THR A 160 -7.46 -12.69 11.99
C THR A 160 -7.98 -13.63 13.06
N GLU A 161 -8.69 -14.70 12.68
CA GLU A 161 -9.18 -15.73 13.60
C GLU A 161 -8.03 -16.41 14.38
N LEU A 162 -6.92 -16.72 13.70
CA LEU A 162 -5.74 -17.29 14.36
C LEU A 162 -5.14 -16.33 15.40
N ILE A 163 -5.09 -15.03 15.08
CA ILE A 163 -4.58 -14.00 16.00
C ILE A 163 -5.50 -13.88 17.22
N GLU A 164 -6.81 -13.79 17.00
CA GLU A 164 -7.81 -13.71 18.08
C GLU A 164 -7.71 -14.92 19.02
N ASN A 165 -7.64 -16.13 18.47
CA ASN A 165 -7.44 -17.35 19.24
C ASN A 165 -6.14 -17.35 20.07
N LYS A 166 -5.06 -16.79 19.53
CA LYS A 166 -3.79 -16.66 20.28
C LYS A 166 -3.87 -15.62 21.39
N ILE A 167 -4.53 -14.50 21.16
CA ILE A 167 -4.75 -13.47 22.18
C ILE A 167 -5.55 -14.06 23.35
N GLU A 168 -6.65 -14.75 23.09
CA GLU A 168 -7.44 -15.42 24.13
C GLU A 168 -6.64 -16.46 24.94
N GLN A 169 -5.76 -17.20 24.26
CA GLN A 169 -4.88 -18.16 24.95
C GLN A 169 -3.85 -17.46 25.84
N GLN A 170 -3.29 -16.34 25.41
CA GLN A 170 -2.35 -15.55 26.22
C GLN A 170 -3.03 -14.91 27.43
N GLU A 171 -4.20 -14.30 27.24
CA GLU A 171 -4.97 -13.73 28.35
C GLU A 171 -5.36 -14.80 29.40
N LYS A 172 -5.75 -15.99 28.96
CA LYS A 172 -6.02 -17.12 29.87
C LYS A 172 -4.76 -17.59 30.60
N THR A 173 -3.59 -17.43 30.00
CA THR A 173 -2.31 -17.84 30.61
C THR A 173 -1.82 -16.79 31.62
N GLU A 174 -2.03 -15.49 31.33
CA GLU A 174 -1.66 -14.42 32.26
C GLU A 174 -2.56 -14.36 33.50
N THR A 175 -3.83 -14.76 33.38
CA THR A 175 -4.74 -14.88 34.55
C THR A 175 -4.41 -16.04 35.49
N ILE A 176 -3.51 -16.96 35.10
CA ILE A 176 -3.08 -18.10 35.92
C ILE A 176 -1.73 -17.82 36.61
N SER A 177 -1.03 -16.77 36.32
CA SER A 177 0.15 -16.35 37.06
C SER A 177 -0.29 -15.60 38.31
N PRO A 178 -0.19 -16.17 39.52
CA PRO A 178 -0.48 -15.40 40.73
C PRO A 178 0.50 -14.23 40.76
N ALA A 179 -0.04 -13.04 40.87
CA ALA A 179 0.78 -11.84 41.10
C ALA A 179 1.75 -12.15 42.27
N PRO A 180 3.04 -11.83 42.18
CA PRO A 180 3.96 -12.05 43.29
C PRO A 180 3.39 -11.31 44.48
N ASN A 181 3.06 -12.12 45.53
CA ASN A 181 2.34 -11.67 46.71
C ASN A 181 3.20 -10.58 47.36
N ILE A 182 2.77 -9.29 47.30
CA ILE A 182 3.46 -8.13 47.93
C ILE A 182 3.69 -8.40 49.42
N ILE A 183 2.88 -9.27 50.05
CA ILE A 183 3.01 -9.76 51.44
C ILE A 183 4.33 -10.51 51.64
N ASN A 184 4.81 -11.25 50.62
CA ASN A 184 6.03 -12.06 50.74
C ASN A 184 7.32 -11.20 50.74
N ILE A 185 7.30 -10.00 50.17
CA ILE A 185 8.46 -9.10 50.17
C ILE A 185 8.69 -8.48 51.56
N MET A 186 7.62 -8.10 52.26
CA MET A 186 7.69 -7.56 53.62
C MET A 186 8.14 -8.62 54.64
N GLU A 187 7.62 -9.85 54.52
CA GLU A 187 8.06 -10.96 55.38
C GLU A 187 9.52 -11.33 55.10
N THR A 188 9.94 -11.32 53.84
CA THR A 188 11.33 -11.61 53.47
C THR A 188 12.30 -10.50 53.95
N LEU A 189 11.89 -9.25 53.91
CA LEU A 189 12.65 -8.13 54.46
C LEU A 189 12.71 -8.18 56.00
N GLN A 190 11.63 -8.50 56.67
CA GLN A 190 11.60 -8.65 58.14
C GLN A 190 12.46 -9.83 58.60
N ALA A 191 12.41 -10.96 57.95
CA ALA A 191 13.28 -12.12 58.22
C ALA A 191 14.79 -11.77 57.98
N SER A 192 15.08 -10.99 56.95
CA SER A 192 16.44 -10.54 56.68
C SER A 192 16.97 -9.55 57.72
N ILE A 193 16.11 -8.68 58.26
CA ILE A 193 16.44 -7.74 59.32
C ILE A 193 16.71 -8.48 60.64
N GLU A 194 15.87 -9.51 60.91
CA GLU A 194 15.98 -10.33 62.15
C GLU A 194 17.24 -11.18 62.15
N GLN A 195 17.60 -11.77 60.99
CA GLN A 195 18.88 -12.48 60.82
C GLN A 195 20.10 -11.54 60.95
N ALA A 196 20.00 -10.28 60.48
CA ALA A 196 21.06 -9.27 60.63
C ALA A 196 21.26 -8.85 62.10
N LYS A 197 20.17 -8.79 62.89
CA LYS A 197 20.21 -8.49 64.31
C LYS A 197 20.87 -9.64 65.10
N ILE A 198 20.52 -10.87 64.86
CA ILE A 198 21.12 -12.06 65.51
C ILE A 198 22.61 -12.18 65.21
N LYS A 199 23.05 -11.84 63.96
CA LYS A 199 24.46 -11.82 63.61
C LYS A 199 25.22 -10.71 64.30
N ARG A 200 24.62 -9.58 64.62
CA ARG A 200 25.25 -8.48 65.38
C ARG A 200 25.41 -8.84 66.86
N ASP A 201 24.41 -9.39 67.47
CA ASP A 201 24.40 -9.81 68.89
C ASP A 201 25.42 -10.93 69.15
N ASN A 202 25.57 -11.87 68.20
CA ASN A 202 26.59 -12.90 68.27
C ASN A 202 28.04 -12.42 68.08
N LYS A 203 28.24 -11.21 67.48
CA LYS A 203 29.57 -10.62 67.26
C LYS A 203 30.00 -9.77 68.44
N THR A 204 29.07 -9.15 69.16
CA THR A 204 29.36 -8.40 70.39
C THR A 204 29.58 -9.28 71.64
N GLY A 205 29.06 -10.53 71.60
CA GLY A 205 29.26 -11.50 72.71
C GLY A 205 30.63 -12.25 72.66
N LYS A 206 31.47 -12.07 71.63
CA LYS A 206 32.76 -12.72 71.47
C LYS A 206 33.99 -11.82 71.80
N GLU A 207 33.77 -10.53 72.03
CA GLU A 207 34.86 -9.59 72.41
C GLU A 207 34.89 -9.29 73.92
N ALA A 208 34.09 -10.03 74.72
CA ALA A 208 34.11 -9.90 76.20
C ALA A 208 34.44 -11.22 76.86
N LYS A 209 35.57 -11.84 76.51
CA LYS A 209 36.27 -12.85 77.31
C LYS A 209 37.74 -12.81 77.03
#